data_15c61624d27ad87c491cc01726051e6f
#
_entry.id   15c61624d27ad87c491cc01726051e6f
#
_cell.length_a   1.000
_cell.length_b   1.000
_cell.length_c   1.000
_cell.angle_alpha   90.00
_cell.angle_beta   90.00
_cell.angle_gamma   90.00
#
_symmetry.space_group_name_H-M   'P 1'
#
loop_
_entity.id
_entity.type
_entity.pdbx_description
1 polymer ?
#
loop_
_entity_poly.entity_id
_entity_poly.type
_entity_poly.pdbx_seq_one_letter_code
_entity_poly.pdbx_strand_id
1 'polypeptide(L)'
;MSEGHVLVDATEERCVLVGIITSSTTEEQSREYLDELEFLAETAGALSVKRFVQKLPLPNPRTFVGTGKLEEIREYIKEHEIDMVIFDDELSPSQLRNIEKELECKVLDRNILILDIFASRARTSHAKTQVELAQMQYM
;
A
#
# COMPACT_ATOMS: atom_id res chain seq x y z
N MET A 1 -17.87 -22.74 -10.78
CA MET A 1 -17.65 -22.28 -10.54
C MET A 1 -17.20 -21.96 -10.43
N SER A 2 -16.94 -22.10 -10.48
CA SER A 2 -16.49 -21.67 -10.29
C SER A 2 -16.43 -20.88 -10.09
N GLU A 3 -16.79 -20.63 -10.10
CA GLU A 3 -16.92 -19.59 -9.89
C GLU A 3 -16.46 -18.92 -8.87
N GLY A 4 -16.50 -19.10 -7.91
CA GLY A 4 -16.14 -18.40 -6.74
C GLY A 4 -14.69 -18.10 -6.64
N HIS A 5 -13.88 -19.05 -6.85
CA HIS A 5 -12.47 -18.79 -6.70
C HIS A 5 -11.94 -17.90 -7.77
N VAL A 6 -12.57 -17.85 -8.87
CA VAL A 6 -12.18 -16.92 -9.91
C VAL A 6 -12.38 -15.50 -9.40
N LEU A 7 -13.46 -15.29 -8.68
CA LEU A 7 -13.72 -13.98 -8.12
C LEU A 7 -12.67 -13.58 -7.10
N VAL A 8 -12.22 -14.53 -6.31
CA VAL A 8 -11.19 -14.25 -5.33
C VAL A 8 -9.94 -13.75 -6.02
N ASP A 9 -9.53 -14.44 -7.07
CA ASP A 9 -8.36 -14.03 -7.80
C ASP A 9 -8.55 -12.66 -8.42
N ALA A 10 -9.74 -12.41 -8.93
CA ALA A 10 -10.02 -11.15 -9.58
C ALA A 10 -9.98 -9.97 -8.61
N THR A 11 -10.18 -10.23 -7.33
CA THR A 11 -10.20 -9.15 -6.36
C THR A 11 -8.85 -8.88 -5.74
N GLU A 12 -7.86 -9.71 -6.00
CA GLU A 12 -6.54 -9.50 -5.43
C GLU A 12 -5.80 -8.43 -6.20
N GLU A 13 -5.39 -7.38 -5.50
CA GLU A 13 -4.65 -6.30 -6.13
C GLU A 13 -3.16 -6.57 -6.06
N ARG A 14 -2.47 -6.23 -7.14
CA ARG A 14 -1.02 -6.39 -7.19
C ARG A 14 -0.39 -5.05 -6.82
N CYS A 15 0.57 -5.08 -5.92
CA CYS A 15 1.18 -3.84 -5.46
C CYS A 15 2.69 -3.93 -5.45
N VAL A 16 3.32 -2.76 -5.49
CA VAL A 16 4.74 -2.65 -5.23
C VAL A 16 4.92 -1.80 -4.00
N LEU A 17 5.98 -2.06 -3.27
CA LEU A 17 6.31 -1.33 -2.05
C LEU A 17 7.50 -0.45 -2.31
N VAL A 18 7.49 0.75 -1.76
CA VAL A 18 8.55 1.72 -1.99
C VAL A 18 9.05 2.23 -0.64
N GLY A 19 10.36 2.21 -0.46
CA GLY A 19 10.98 2.72 0.75
C GLY A 19 12.21 3.51 0.42
N ILE A 20 12.68 4.30 1.36
CA ILE A 20 13.95 5.01 1.20
C ILE A 20 14.83 4.72 2.39
N ILE A 21 16.13 4.82 2.17
CA ILE A 21 17.12 4.69 3.23
C ILE A 21 17.74 6.06 3.36
N THR A 22 17.47 6.71 4.50
CA THR A 22 18.00 8.05 4.75
C THR A 22 19.26 7.96 5.60
N SER A 23 19.83 9.10 5.94
CA SER A 23 20.99 9.11 6.77
C SER A 23 20.72 8.62 8.18
N SER A 24 19.44 8.58 8.59
CA SER A 24 19.08 8.11 9.91
C SER A 24 18.48 6.71 9.93
N THR A 25 18.48 6.04 8.77
CA THR A 25 17.88 4.71 8.65
C THR A 25 18.91 3.76 8.04
N THR A 26 19.11 2.61 8.66
CA THR A 26 20.02 1.61 8.10
C THR A 26 19.28 0.76 7.08
N GLU A 27 20.07 0.05 6.27
CA GLU A 27 19.48 -0.87 5.31
C GLU A 27 18.69 -1.95 6.00
N GLU A 28 19.17 -2.39 7.14
CA GLU A 28 18.49 -3.43 7.90
C GLU A 28 17.16 -2.94 8.42
N GLN A 29 17.12 -1.72 8.95
CA GLN A 29 15.87 -1.13 9.41
C GLN A 29 14.88 -0.98 8.27
N SER A 30 15.37 -0.55 7.12
CA SER A 30 14.52 -0.38 5.96
C SER A 30 13.89 -1.70 5.55
N ARG A 31 14.69 -2.76 5.59
CA ARG A 31 14.18 -4.09 5.24
C ARG A 31 13.12 -4.54 6.21
N GLU A 32 13.34 -4.31 7.50
CA GLU A 32 12.35 -4.66 8.51
C GLU A 32 11.04 -3.89 8.33
N TYR A 33 11.16 -2.60 8.02
CA TYR A 33 9.99 -1.78 7.79
C TYR A 33 9.22 -2.26 6.56
N LEU A 34 9.93 -2.64 5.52
CA LEU A 34 9.28 -3.12 4.30
C LEU A 34 8.68 -4.51 4.51
N ASP A 35 9.31 -5.34 5.34
CA ASP A 35 8.72 -6.62 5.69
C ASP A 35 7.40 -6.42 6.41
N GLU A 36 7.37 -5.47 7.32
CA GLU A 36 6.15 -5.15 8.04
C GLU A 36 5.09 -4.57 7.11
N LEU A 37 5.51 -3.72 6.20
CA LEU A 37 4.59 -3.14 5.24
C LEU A 37 4.00 -4.21 4.33
N GLU A 38 4.82 -5.17 3.94
CA GLU A 38 4.35 -6.26 3.11
C GLU A 38 3.30 -7.08 3.86
N PHE A 39 3.54 -7.32 5.14
CA PHE A 39 2.57 -8.04 5.95
C PHE A 39 1.25 -7.28 6.01
N LEU A 40 1.33 -5.96 6.18
CA LEU A 40 0.12 -5.14 6.22
C LEU A 40 -0.62 -5.17 4.88
N ALA A 41 0.13 -5.12 3.79
CA ALA A 41 -0.47 -5.16 2.46
C ALA A 41 -1.20 -6.49 2.24
N GLU A 42 -0.56 -7.56 2.64
CA GLU A 42 -1.18 -8.88 2.51
C GLU A 42 -2.42 -8.99 3.38
N THR A 43 -2.37 -8.41 4.55
CA THR A 43 -3.53 -8.38 5.43
C THR A 43 -4.69 -7.64 4.77
N ALA A 44 -4.38 -6.65 3.95
CA ALA A 44 -5.41 -5.90 3.23
C ALA A 44 -5.86 -6.61 1.96
N GLY A 45 -5.27 -7.74 1.65
CA GLY A 45 -5.68 -8.51 0.48
C GLY A 45 -4.88 -8.22 -0.78
N ALA A 46 -3.73 -7.57 -0.64
CA ALA A 46 -2.90 -7.24 -1.79
C ALA A 46 -1.76 -8.23 -1.92
N LEU A 47 -1.29 -8.40 -3.14
CA LEU A 47 -0.14 -9.23 -3.42
C LEU A 47 1.04 -8.33 -3.72
N SER A 48 2.06 -8.38 -2.88
CA SER A 48 3.27 -7.59 -3.07
C SER A 48 4.20 -8.31 -4.03
N VAL A 49 4.48 -7.69 -5.16
CA VAL A 49 5.28 -8.35 -6.20
C VAL A 49 6.67 -7.76 -6.36
N LYS A 50 6.93 -6.58 -5.81
CA LYS A 50 8.23 -5.94 -6.00
C LYS A 50 8.44 -4.87 -4.94
N ARG A 51 9.69 -4.69 -4.53
CA ARG A 51 10.10 -3.60 -3.63
C ARG A 51 11.06 -2.70 -4.36
N PHE A 52 10.88 -1.40 -4.19
CA PHE A 52 11.81 -0.39 -4.70
C PHE A 52 12.39 0.34 -3.50
N VAL A 53 13.71 0.46 -3.46
CA VAL A 53 14.39 1.12 -2.37
C VAL A 53 15.40 2.10 -2.95
N GLN A 54 15.46 3.29 -2.38
CA GLN A 54 16.41 4.28 -2.83
C GLN A 54 17.10 4.91 -1.64
N LYS A 55 18.41 5.15 -1.76
CA LYS A 55 19.15 5.86 -0.73
C LYS A 55 19.07 7.33 -1.02
N LEU A 56 18.55 8.09 -0.08
CA LEU A 56 18.44 9.54 -0.18
C LEU A 56 18.73 10.12 1.19
N PRO A 57 19.46 11.23 1.28
CA PRO A 57 19.67 11.85 2.59
C PRO A 57 18.34 12.23 3.23
N LEU A 58 17.41 12.74 2.43
CA LEU A 58 16.09 13.14 2.88
C LEU A 58 15.08 12.79 1.80
N PRO A 59 13.82 12.59 2.17
CA PRO A 59 12.80 12.33 1.15
C PRO A 59 12.65 13.53 0.21
N ASN A 60 12.34 13.25 -1.03
CA ASN A 60 12.07 14.32 -1.98
C ASN A 60 10.76 14.99 -1.58
N PRO A 61 10.75 16.31 -1.42
CA PRO A 61 9.54 16.99 -0.95
C PRO A 61 8.36 16.94 -1.92
N ARG A 62 8.63 16.69 -3.20
CA ARG A 62 7.55 16.61 -4.19
C ARG A 62 7.05 15.18 -4.37
N THR A 63 7.94 14.23 -4.43
CA THR A 63 7.61 12.87 -4.86
C THR A 63 8.20 11.79 -3.98
N PHE A 64 8.74 12.14 -2.83
CA PHE A 64 9.27 11.20 -1.86
C PHE A 64 10.55 10.52 -2.35
N VAL A 65 10.56 9.99 -3.57
CA VAL A 65 11.76 9.41 -4.19
C VAL A 65 12.22 10.33 -5.30
N GLY A 66 13.43 10.12 -5.79
CA GLY A 66 13.95 10.92 -6.88
C GLY A 66 13.20 10.64 -8.18
N THR A 67 13.36 11.58 -9.14
CA THR A 67 12.62 11.46 -10.38
C THR A 67 13.02 10.22 -11.18
N GLY A 68 14.29 9.84 -11.13
CA GLY A 68 14.72 8.63 -11.83
C GLY A 68 14.08 7.37 -11.26
N LYS A 69 14.03 7.31 -9.95
CA LYS A 69 13.38 6.16 -9.30
C LYS A 69 11.89 6.14 -9.59
N LEU A 70 11.27 7.30 -9.59
CA LEU A 70 9.85 7.39 -9.89
C LEU A 70 9.56 6.90 -11.30
N GLU A 71 10.42 7.24 -12.24
CA GLU A 71 10.32 6.79 -13.61
C GLU A 71 10.43 5.27 -13.68
N GLU A 72 11.39 4.74 -12.95
CA GLU A 72 11.60 3.29 -12.90
C GLU A 72 10.36 2.58 -12.37
N ILE A 73 9.75 3.13 -11.33
CA ILE A 73 8.55 2.57 -10.76
C ILE A 73 7.40 2.64 -11.78
N ARG A 74 7.30 3.77 -12.46
CA ARG A 74 6.26 3.95 -13.46
C ARG A 74 6.36 2.92 -14.57
N GLU A 75 7.58 2.68 -15.05
CA GLU A 75 7.78 1.68 -16.10
C GLU A 75 7.39 0.28 -15.62
N TYR A 76 7.76 -0.03 -14.39
CA TYR A 76 7.42 -1.32 -13.81
C TYR A 76 5.91 -1.51 -13.70
N ILE A 77 5.21 -0.46 -13.29
CA ILE A 77 3.76 -0.50 -13.16
C ILE A 77 3.10 -0.86 -14.48
N LYS A 78 3.55 -0.23 -15.55
CA LYS A 78 2.99 -0.49 -16.86
C LYS A 78 3.31 -1.89 -17.34
N GLU A 79 4.54 -2.30 -17.12
CA GLU A 79 5.03 -3.57 -17.64
C GLU A 79 4.39 -4.76 -16.93
N HIS A 80 4.11 -4.62 -15.66
CA HIS A 80 3.63 -5.75 -14.85
C HIS A 80 2.20 -5.58 -14.37
N GLU A 81 1.49 -4.60 -14.92
CA GLU A 81 0.07 -4.40 -14.59
C GLU A 81 -0.14 -4.29 -13.08
N ILE A 82 0.56 -3.35 -12.48
CA ILE A 82 0.47 -3.12 -11.05
C ILE A 82 -0.75 -2.26 -10.75
N ASP A 83 -1.50 -2.62 -9.73
CA ASP A 83 -2.72 -1.93 -9.37
C ASP A 83 -2.48 -0.77 -8.42
N MET A 84 -1.49 -0.88 -7.56
CA MET A 84 -1.23 0.19 -6.61
C MET A 84 0.20 0.17 -6.11
N VAL A 85 0.62 1.30 -5.58
CA VAL A 85 1.95 1.48 -5.02
C VAL A 85 1.79 1.93 -3.59
N ILE A 86 2.53 1.31 -2.68
CA ILE A 86 2.45 1.63 -1.26
C ILE A 86 3.80 2.13 -0.78
N PHE A 87 3.82 3.34 -0.25
CA PHE A 87 5.05 3.95 0.25
C PHE A 87 5.18 3.69 1.74
N ASP A 88 6.38 3.33 2.15
CA ASP A 88 6.65 2.99 3.54
C ASP A 88 7.01 4.23 4.34
N ASP A 89 6.10 5.14 4.41
CA ASP A 89 6.25 6.36 5.19
C ASP A 89 4.93 7.11 5.08
N GLU A 90 4.89 8.26 5.74
CA GLU A 90 3.73 9.11 5.64
C GLU A 90 3.97 10.15 4.55
N LEU A 91 3.08 10.21 3.58
CA LEU A 91 3.20 11.16 2.49
C LEU A 91 2.33 12.38 2.77
N SER A 92 2.84 13.55 2.42
CA SER A 92 2.00 14.75 2.51
C SER A 92 0.95 14.69 1.42
N PRO A 93 -0.16 15.44 1.58
CA PRO A 93 -1.18 15.46 0.53
C PRO A 93 -0.63 15.86 -0.83
N SER A 94 0.31 16.81 -0.87
CA SER A 94 0.86 17.23 -2.15
C SER A 94 1.78 16.16 -2.75
N GLN A 95 2.55 15.47 -1.91
CA GLN A 95 3.36 14.36 -2.40
C GLN A 95 2.46 13.27 -2.98
N LEU A 96 1.40 12.95 -2.29
CA LEU A 96 0.48 11.92 -2.73
C LEU A 96 -0.12 12.27 -4.08
N ARG A 97 -0.59 13.50 -4.24
CA ARG A 97 -1.16 13.95 -5.50
C ARG A 97 -0.14 13.93 -6.63
N ASN A 98 1.08 14.41 -6.35
CA ASN A 98 2.12 14.44 -7.36
C ASN A 98 2.48 13.05 -7.84
N ILE A 99 2.60 12.13 -6.90
CA ILE A 99 2.97 10.76 -7.22
C ILE A 99 1.86 10.07 -8.00
N GLU A 100 0.62 10.25 -7.58
CA GLU A 100 -0.51 9.67 -8.29
C GLU A 100 -0.55 10.14 -9.73
N LYS A 101 -0.30 11.42 -9.93
CA LYS A 101 -0.32 11.99 -11.25
C LYS A 101 0.79 11.38 -12.12
N GLU A 102 1.97 11.21 -11.55
CA GLU A 102 3.10 10.67 -12.30
C GLU A 102 2.95 9.19 -12.58
N LEU A 103 2.49 8.43 -11.62
CA LEU A 103 2.40 6.98 -11.77
C LEU A 103 1.11 6.50 -12.41
N GLU A 104 0.09 7.35 -12.37
CA GLU A 104 -1.22 7.03 -12.95
C GLU A 104 -1.78 5.72 -12.40
N CYS A 105 -1.63 5.53 -11.10
CA CYS A 105 -2.21 4.38 -10.43
C CYS A 105 -2.52 4.77 -8.99
N LYS A 106 -3.19 3.89 -8.29
CA LYS A 106 -3.54 4.12 -6.91
C LYS A 106 -2.28 4.16 -6.06
N VAL A 107 -2.18 5.16 -5.21
CA VAL A 107 -1.02 5.33 -4.33
C VAL A 107 -1.48 5.40 -2.89
N LEU A 108 -0.86 4.60 -2.07
CA LEU A 108 -1.13 4.59 -0.63
C LEU A 108 0.17 4.85 0.11
N ASP A 109 0.03 5.38 1.32
CA ASP A 109 1.17 5.38 2.24
C ASP A 109 0.81 4.45 3.38
N ARG A 110 1.73 4.31 4.34
CA ARG A 110 1.52 3.38 5.45
C ARG A 110 0.26 3.71 6.23
N ASN A 111 0.00 4.99 6.46
CA ASN A 111 -1.16 5.39 7.24
C ASN A 111 -2.46 5.09 6.52
N ILE A 112 -2.50 5.38 5.23
CA ILE A 112 -3.70 5.12 4.44
C ILE A 112 -3.97 3.61 4.39
N LEU A 113 -2.91 2.83 4.26
CA LEU A 113 -3.05 1.38 4.24
C LEU A 113 -3.64 0.87 5.55
N ILE A 114 -3.13 1.37 6.66
CA ILE A 114 -3.63 0.96 7.97
C ILE A 114 -5.09 1.34 8.12
N LEU A 115 -5.43 2.54 7.68
CA LEU A 115 -6.82 2.99 7.74
C LEU A 115 -7.72 2.13 6.86
N ASP A 116 -7.22 1.73 5.71
CA ASP A 116 -7.98 0.84 4.82
C ASP A 116 -8.23 -0.49 5.49
N ILE A 117 -7.25 -1.02 6.19
CA ILE A 117 -7.41 -2.28 6.89
C ILE A 117 -8.47 -2.15 7.99
N PHE A 118 -8.39 -1.08 8.76
CA PHE A 118 -9.38 -0.83 9.80
C PHE A 118 -10.78 -0.67 9.22
N ALA A 119 -10.90 0.09 8.17
CA ALA A 119 -12.19 0.32 7.55
C ALA A 119 -12.77 -0.99 7.02
N SER A 120 -11.93 -1.79 6.42
CA SER A 120 -12.36 -3.07 5.87
C SER A 120 -12.83 -4.00 6.99
N ARG A 121 -12.08 -4.06 8.07
CA ARG A 121 -12.44 -4.89 9.21
C ARG A 121 -13.67 -4.37 9.89
N ALA A 122 -13.81 -3.07 10.00
CA ALA A 122 -14.98 -2.48 10.61
C ALA A 122 -16.24 -2.81 9.81
N ARG A 123 -16.14 -2.73 8.49
CA ARG A 123 -17.27 -3.07 7.65
C ARG A 123 -17.64 -4.53 7.78
N THR A 124 -16.64 -5.39 7.77
CA THR A 124 -16.86 -6.82 7.91
C THR A 124 -17.44 -7.14 9.27
N SER A 125 -16.83 -6.55 10.27
CA SER A 125 -17.28 -6.76 11.64
C SER A 125 -18.69 -6.24 11.83
N HIS A 126 -18.94 -5.06 11.29
CA HIS A 126 -20.25 -4.47 11.38
C HIS A 126 -21.29 -5.31 10.67
N ALA A 127 -20.99 -5.72 9.46
CA ALA A 127 -21.92 -6.56 8.71
C ALA A 127 -22.16 -7.86 9.42
N LYS A 128 -21.12 -8.42 9.98
CA LYS A 128 -21.20 -9.66 10.69
C LYS A 128 -21.98 -9.52 11.98
N THR A 129 -21.67 -8.50 12.73
CA THR A 129 -22.28 -8.33 14.02
C THR A 129 -23.56 -7.55 13.97
N GLN A 130 -23.94 -7.01 12.84
CA GLN A 130 -25.22 -6.40 12.77
C GLN A 130 -26.28 -7.39 13.11
N VAL A 131 -26.04 -8.61 12.74
CA VAL A 131 -26.94 -9.68 13.11
C VAL A 131 -26.87 -9.91 14.61
N GLU A 132 -25.67 -9.96 15.15
CA GLU A 132 -25.49 -10.20 16.56
C GLU A 132 -25.90 -9.02 17.42
N LEU A 133 -25.49 -7.87 17.01
CA LEU A 133 -25.75 -6.69 17.77
C LEU A 133 -27.18 -6.30 17.78
N ALA A 134 -27.85 -6.53 16.70
CA ALA A 134 -29.25 -6.30 16.66
C ALA A 134 -29.93 -7.11 17.74
N GLN A 135 -29.28 -8.16 18.11
CA GLN A 135 -29.80 -8.99 19.15
C GLN A 135 -29.31 -8.57 20.50
N MET A 136 -28.12 -8.13 20.55
CA MET A 136 -27.58 -7.76 21.80
C MET A 136 -27.88 -6.41 22.21
N GLN A 137 -28.13 -5.65 21.37
CA GLN A 137 -28.26 -4.45 21.64
C GLN A 137 -27.31 -3.69 22.03
N TYR A 138 -26.48 -3.67 21.80
CA TYR A 138 -25.43 -3.20 22.17
C TYR A 138 -25.45 -2.01 22.21
N MET A 139 -25.60 -1.85 22.48
CA MET A 139 -25.56 -1.20 22.60
C MET A 139 -25.32 -0.55 22.65
#